data_c9914e95f98bae79f2de339a5054d467
#
_entry.id   c9914e95f98bae79f2de339a5054d467
#
_cell.length_a   1.000
_cell.length_b   1.000
_cell.length_c   1.000
_cell.angle_alpha   90.00
_cell.angle_beta   90.00
_cell.angle_gamma   90.00
#
_symmetry.space_group_name_H-M   'P 1'
#
loop_
_entity.id
_entity.type
_entity.pdbx_description
1 polymer ?
#
loop_
_entity_poly.entity_id
_entity_poly.type
_entity_poly.pdbx_seq_one_letter_code
_entity_poly.pdbx_strand_id
1 'polypeptide(L)'
;MGKAVFQTEIIELGEQVDAFFEEGMFVLFLENVPDTLKDFCHFIDQKKVDGTIKKGDKLVVDQKEYLITAVGDIAQSNLETLGHLTVVFSGAKEAGLPGSICVEAKPMPKLTIGSKLSIVEE
;
A
#
# COMPACT_ATOMS: atom_id res chain seq x y z
N MET A 1 20.47 -4.87 -5.08
CA MET A 1 19.67 -6.06 -4.90
C MET A 1 18.64 -5.86 -3.83
N GLY A 2 17.39 -6.02 -4.14
CA GLY A 2 16.36 -5.74 -3.19
C GLY A 2 15.96 -6.96 -2.37
N LYS A 3 15.79 -6.76 -1.07
CA LYS A 3 15.18 -7.75 -0.20
C LYS A 3 13.71 -7.33 -0.02
N ALA A 4 12.78 -8.27 -0.15
CA ALA A 4 11.38 -7.97 0.10
C ALA A 4 11.17 -7.86 1.60
N VAL A 5 10.80 -6.67 2.07
CA VAL A 5 10.50 -6.44 3.48
C VAL A 5 9.03 -6.67 3.79
N PHE A 6 8.19 -6.67 2.75
CA PHE A 6 6.77 -6.94 2.89
C PHE A 6 6.25 -7.61 1.63
N GLN A 7 5.43 -8.63 1.77
CA GLN A 7 4.80 -9.31 0.63
C GLN A 7 3.39 -9.70 1.02
N THR A 8 2.45 -9.47 0.12
CA THR A 8 1.06 -9.84 0.37
C THR A 8 0.33 -10.05 -0.95
N GLU A 9 -0.88 -10.56 -0.85
CA GLU A 9 -1.74 -10.79 -2.01
C GLU A 9 -3.12 -10.21 -1.71
N ILE A 10 -3.75 -9.62 -2.73
CA ILE A 10 -5.12 -9.12 -2.58
C ILE A 10 -6.06 -10.31 -2.59
N ILE A 11 -6.86 -10.45 -1.54
CA ILE A 11 -7.78 -11.58 -1.39
C ILE A 11 -9.24 -11.19 -1.53
N GLU A 12 -9.54 -9.89 -1.43
CA GLU A 12 -10.92 -9.41 -1.53
C GLU A 12 -10.90 -7.92 -1.85
N LEU A 13 -11.91 -7.44 -2.59
CA LEU A 13 -12.07 -6.05 -2.93
C LEU A 13 -13.36 -5.51 -2.33
N GLY A 14 -13.30 -4.31 -1.74
CA GLY A 14 -14.51 -3.60 -1.36
C GLY A 14 -15.30 -3.19 -2.60
N GLU A 15 -16.58 -2.96 -2.44
CA GLU A 15 -17.47 -2.67 -3.56
C GLU A 15 -17.20 -1.33 -4.24
N GLN A 16 -16.54 -0.40 -3.55
CA GLN A 16 -16.32 0.96 -4.04
C GLN A 16 -14.84 1.33 -4.13
N VAL A 17 -13.97 0.35 -4.36
CA VAL A 17 -12.52 0.64 -4.47
C VAL A 17 -12.20 1.58 -5.64
N ASP A 18 -13.06 1.63 -6.65
CA ASP A 18 -12.84 2.51 -7.80
C ASP A 18 -12.89 3.99 -7.44
N ALA A 19 -13.57 4.36 -6.35
CA ALA A 19 -13.62 5.75 -5.91
C ALA A 19 -12.23 6.28 -5.56
N PHE A 20 -11.43 5.47 -4.86
CA PHE A 20 -10.06 5.86 -4.52
C PHE A 20 -9.12 5.67 -5.72
N PHE A 21 -9.41 4.70 -6.57
CA PHE A 21 -8.62 4.50 -7.78
C PHE A 21 -8.60 5.77 -8.64
N GLU A 22 -9.74 6.43 -8.78
CA GLU A 22 -9.82 7.67 -9.55
C GLU A 22 -9.01 8.80 -8.93
N GLU A 23 -8.75 8.73 -7.63
CA GLU A 23 -7.92 9.73 -6.93
C GLU A 23 -6.45 9.33 -6.87
N GLY A 24 -6.08 8.22 -7.50
CA GLY A 24 -4.69 7.78 -7.56
C GLY A 24 -4.19 7.20 -6.25
N MET A 25 -5.07 6.53 -5.50
CA MET A 25 -4.68 5.92 -4.24
C MET A 25 -5.43 4.62 -4.00
N PHE A 26 -4.84 3.76 -3.15
CA PHE A 26 -5.56 2.59 -2.67
C PHE A 26 -5.25 2.37 -1.19
N VAL A 27 -6.13 1.64 -0.51
CA VAL A 27 -6.02 1.40 0.92
C VAL A 27 -6.02 -0.11 1.14
N LEU A 28 -5.00 -0.59 1.86
CA LEU A 28 -4.90 -1.99 2.25
C LEU A 28 -5.39 -2.15 3.68
N PHE A 29 -6.04 -3.28 3.96
CA PHE A 29 -6.47 -3.60 5.31
C PHE A 29 -6.52 -5.12 5.49
N LEU A 30 -6.26 -5.60 6.69
CA LEU A 30 -6.39 -7.01 7.04
C LEU A 30 -7.35 -7.22 8.20
N GLU A 31 -7.19 -6.46 9.28
CA GLU A 31 -7.95 -6.65 10.51
C GLU A 31 -8.60 -5.38 11.01
N ASN A 32 -9.72 -5.54 11.71
CA ASN A 32 -10.38 -4.44 12.42
C ASN A 32 -10.76 -3.27 11.51
N VAL A 33 -11.22 -3.61 10.30
CA VAL A 33 -11.57 -2.59 9.32
C VAL A 33 -12.82 -1.85 9.78
N PRO A 34 -12.77 -0.51 9.90
CA PRO A 34 -13.98 0.24 10.24
C PRO A 34 -15.05 0.05 9.16
N ASP A 35 -16.31 -0.08 9.58
CA ASP A 35 -17.41 -0.26 8.63
C ASP A 35 -17.48 0.85 7.58
N THR A 36 -17.08 2.05 7.96
CA THR A 36 -17.09 3.20 7.04
C THR A 36 -16.04 3.10 5.94
N LEU A 37 -15.03 2.25 6.10
CA LEU A 37 -13.93 2.12 5.15
C LEU A 37 -13.92 0.82 4.37
N LYS A 38 -14.60 -0.21 4.84
CA LYS A 38 -14.43 -1.54 4.25
C LYS A 38 -14.79 -1.62 2.77
N ASP A 39 -15.74 -0.81 2.32
CA ASP A 39 -16.14 -0.82 0.90
C ASP A 39 -15.07 -0.21 0.00
N PHE A 40 -14.13 0.55 0.56
CA PHE A 40 -13.10 1.24 -0.18
C PHE A 40 -11.74 0.54 -0.12
N CYS A 41 -11.64 -0.56 0.63
CA CYS A 41 -10.36 -1.20 0.90
C CYS A 41 -10.09 -2.40 0.01
N HIS A 42 -8.80 -2.65 -0.22
CA HIS A 42 -8.31 -3.89 -0.79
C HIS A 42 -7.84 -4.74 0.38
N PHE A 43 -8.41 -5.93 0.55
CA PHE A 43 -8.07 -6.79 1.68
C PHE A 43 -6.89 -7.68 1.33
N ILE A 44 -5.97 -7.84 2.28
CA ILE A 44 -4.72 -8.56 2.07
C ILE A 44 -4.65 -9.77 2.99
N ASP A 45 -3.76 -10.71 2.67
CA ASP A 45 -3.67 -11.99 3.38
C ASP A 45 -2.62 -12.01 4.48
N GLN A 46 -1.76 -11.00 4.55
CA GLN A 46 -0.79 -10.95 5.64
C GLN A 46 -0.24 -9.54 5.85
N LYS A 47 0.23 -9.27 7.06
CA LYS A 47 0.71 -7.95 7.46
C LYS A 47 2.13 -7.96 8.03
N LYS A 48 2.84 -9.07 7.91
CA LYS A 48 4.19 -9.18 8.47
C LYS A 48 5.19 -8.34 7.68
N VAL A 49 5.93 -7.49 8.38
CA VAL A 49 6.99 -6.68 7.79
C VAL A 49 8.33 -7.15 8.36
N ASP A 50 9.27 -7.49 7.48
CA ASP A 50 10.59 -7.99 7.86
C ASP A 50 11.64 -6.94 7.50
N GLY A 51 11.77 -5.94 8.34
CA GLY A 51 12.69 -4.84 8.11
C GLY A 51 12.01 -3.50 8.30
N THR A 52 12.54 -2.48 7.65
CA THR A 52 12.02 -1.11 7.75
C THR A 52 11.65 -0.59 6.36
N ILE A 53 10.45 -0.06 6.23
CA ILE A 53 10.01 0.59 5.00
C ILE A 53 10.59 2.01 4.98
N LYS A 54 11.33 2.35 3.93
CA LYS A 54 12.03 3.62 3.84
C LYS A 54 11.80 4.30 2.51
N LYS A 55 11.90 5.62 2.51
CA LYS A 55 11.99 6.40 1.29
C LYS A 55 13.17 5.87 0.46
N GLY A 56 12.94 5.68 -0.83
CA GLY A 56 13.94 5.09 -1.72
C GLY A 56 13.73 3.62 -1.99
N ASP A 57 12.95 2.95 -1.16
CA ASP A 57 12.55 1.56 -1.42
C ASP A 57 11.53 1.54 -2.57
N LYS A 58 11.14 0.36 -3.01
CA LYS A 58 10.21 0.21 -4.12
C LYS A 58 8.96 -0.56 -3.72
N LEU A 59 7.83 -0.07 -4.20
CA LEU A 59 6.58 -0.82 -4.17
C LEU A 59 6.49 -1.58 -5.48
N VAL A 60 6.24 -2.88 -5.43
CA VAL A 60 6.08 -3.72 -6.62
C VAL A 60 4.65 -4.26 -6.64
N VAL A 61 3.95 -4.00 -7.72
CA VAL A 61 2.57 -4.48 -7.91
C VAL A 61 2.54 -5.27 -9.21
N ASP A 62 2.35 -6.59 -9.12
CA ASP A 62 2.29 -7.46 -10.30
C ASP A 62 3.44 -7.20 -11.27
N GLN A 63 4.67 -7.10 -10.75
CA GLN A 63 5.91 -6.89 -11.51
C GLN A 63 6.16 -5.45 -11.96
N LYS A 64 5.25 -4.52 -11.67
CA LYS A 64 5.49 -3.10 -11.95
C LYS A 64 6.08 -2.44 -10.70
N GLU A 65 7.12 -1.64 -10.89
CA GLU A 65 7.87 -1.01 -9.79
C GLU A 65 7.55 0.47 -9.68
N TYR A 66 7.43 0.93 -8.44
CA TYR A 66 7.18 2.33 -8.13
C TYR A 66 8.10 2.75 -7.00
N LEU A 67 8.87 3.81 -7.21
CA LEU A 67 9.77 4.33 -6.19
C LEU A 67 8.95 4.95 -5.04
N ILE A 68 9.26 4.56 -3.80
CA ILE A 68 8.64 5.17 -2.62
C ILE A 68 9.29 6.51 -2.37
N THR A 69 8.50 7.57 -2.42
CA THR A 69 9.00 8.95 -2.29
C THR A 69 8.79 9.53 -0.90
N ALA A 70 7.87 8.97 -0.12
CA ALA A 70 7.62 9.41 1.25
C ALA A 70 7.00 8.29 2.06
N VAL A 71 7.27 8.26 3.36
CA VAL A 71 6.72 7.27 4.29
C VAL A 71 6.19 8.03 5.51
N GLY A 72 4.90 7.88 5.81
CA GLY A 72 4.29 8.50 6.97
C GLY A 72 4.80 7.91 8.28
N ASP A 73 4.76 8.68 9.34
CA ASP A 73 5.36 8.31 10.64
C ASP A 73 4.80 7.03 11.23
N ILE A 74 3.52 6.73 10.99
CA ILE A 74 2.88 5.53 11.54
C ILE A 74 2.48 4.52 10.46
N ALA A 75 2.95 4.72 9.22
CA ALA A 75 2.58 3.85 8.11
C ALA A 75 2.98 2.39 8.36
N GLN A 76 4.23 2.15 8.73
CA GLN A 76 4.70 0.81 8.99
C GLN A 76 4.01 0.20 10.21
N SER A 77 3.84 0.98 11.28
CA SER A 77 3.18 0.51 12.49
C SER A 77 1.74 0.07 12.20
N ASN A 78 1.00 0.85 11.43
CA ASN A 78 -0.37 0.48 11.05
C ASN A 78 -0.39 -0.78 10.18
N LEU A 79 0.59 -0.92 9.30
CA LEU A 79 0.68 -2.09 8.44
C LEU A 79 0.94 -3.35 9.29
N GLU A 80 1.86 -3.27 10.24
CA GLU A 80 2.21 -4.39 11.10
C GLU A 80 1.09 -4.78 12.06
N THR A 81 0.30 -3.81 12.49
CA THR A 81 -0.73 -4.00 13.50
C THR A 81 -2.07 -4.41 12.90
N LEU A 82 -2.47 -3.75 11.81
CA LEU A 82 -3.81 -3.89 11.22
C LEU A 82 -3.79 -4.38 9.77
N GLY A 83 -2.63 -4.42 9.16
CA GLY A 83 -2.55 -4.60 7.72
C GLY A 83 -3.01 -3.36 6.98
N HIS A 84 -3.02 -2.21 7.65
CA HIS A 84 -3.56 -0.97 7.10
C HIS A 84 -2.44 -0.12 6.51
N LEU A 85 -2.57 0.22 5.24
CA LEU A 85 -1.62 1.09 4.56
C LEU A 85 -2.33 1.82 3.43
N THR A 86 -2.22 3.13 3.40
CA THR A 86 -2.71 3.93 2.28
C THR A 86 -1.53 4.20 1.35
N VAL A 87 -1.71 3.95 0.05
CA VAL A 87 -0.68 4.18 -0.95
C VAL A 87 -1.18 5.25 -1.91
N VAL A 88 -0.40 6.33 -2.06
CA VAL A 88 -0.79 7.48 -2.87
C VAL A 88 0.22 7.66 -4.01
N PHE A 89 -0.26 7.69 -5.24
CA PHE A 89 0.57 7.81 -6.45
C PHE A 89 0.76 9.28 -6.83
N SER A 90 1.37 10.05 -5.93
CA SER A 90 1.53 11.49 -6.09
C SER A 90 2.95 11.97 -6.31
N GLY A 91 3.93 11.13 -6.00
CA GLY A 91 5.33 11.55 -6.05
C GLY A 91 5.70 12.57 -4.99
N ALA A 92 4.83 12.82 -4.02
CA ALA A 92 5.10 13.80 -2.98
C ALA A 92 6.30 13.40 -2.14
N LYS A 93 7.07 14.38 -1.68
CA LYS A 93 8.27 14.13 -0.87
C LYS A 93 7.96 14.02 0.60
N GLU A 94 6.73 14.35 0.99
CA GLU A 94 6.26 14.21 2.36
C GLU A 94 4.88 13.57 2.32
N ALA A 95 4.64 12.62 3.23
CA ALA A 95 3.34 11.98 3.32
C ALA A 95 2.36 12.94 3.98
N GLY A 96 1.25 13.22 3.30
CA GLY A 96 0.21 14.10 3.85
C GLY A 96 -0.56 13.45 4.98
N LEU A 97 -0.63 12.12 4.99
CA LEU A 97 -1.28 11.35 6.03
C LEU A 97 -0.25 10.49 6.75
N PRO A 98 -0.24 10.47 8.09
CA PRO A 98 0.77 9.70 8.84
C PRO A 98 0.77 8.20 8.53
N GLY A 99 -0.39 7.65 8.15
CA GLY A 99 -0.54 6.22 7.84
C GLY A 99 -0.36 5.89 6.37
N SER A 100 0.20 6.78 5.56
CA SER A 100 0.34 6.56 4.13
C SER A 100 1.79 6.52 3.68
N ILE A 101 1.99 5.92 2.51
CA ILE A 101 3.24 6.09 1.76
C ILE A 101 2.89 6.75 0.43
N CYS A 102 3.82 7.53 -0.10
CA CYS A 102 3.70 8.10 -1.43
C CYS A 102 4.68 7.40 -2.35
N VAL A 103 4.24 7.11 -3.57
CA VAL A 103 5.10 6.52 -4.59
C VAL A 103 5.07 7.42 -5.82
N GLU A 104 5.93 7.13 -6.78
CA GLU A 104 6.05 7.92 -8.00
C GLU A 104 4.69 8.27 -8.60
N ALA A 105 4.61 9.47 -9.20
CA ALA A 105 3.39 9.95 -9.86
C ALA A 105 3.22 9.26 -11.21
N LYS A 106 2.89 7.97 -11.18
CA LYS A 106 2.63 7.15 -12.36
C LYS A 106 1.18 6.68 -12.32
N PRO A 107 0.62 6.28 -13.46
CA PRO A 107 -0.73 5.71 -13.44
C PRO A 107 -0.80 4.55 -12.46
N MET A 108 -1.80 4.58 -11.58
CA MET A 108 -1.99 3.53 -10.60
C MET A 108 -2.48 2.25 -11.29
N PRO A 109 -1.87 1.09 -11.00
CA PRO A 109 -2.35 -0.16 -11.57
C PRO A 109 -3.68 -0.53 -10.95
N LYS A 110 -4.53 -1.18 -11.73
CA LYS A 110 -5.78 -1.68 -11.19
C LYS A 110 -5.52 -3.00 -10.46
N LEU A 111 -5.84 -3.03 -9.18
CA LEU A 111 -5.65 -4.21 -8.36
C LEU A 111 -6.87 -5.13 -8.45
N THR A 112 -6.63 -6.42 -8.52
CA THR A 112 -7.69 -7.42 -8.57
C THR A 112 -7.40 -8.50 -7.53
N ILE A 113 -8.36 -9.38 -7.30
CA ILE A 113 -8.12 -10.54 -6.43
C ILE A 113 -7.01 -11.36 -7.05
N GLY A 114 -5.99 -11.67 -6.27
CA GLY A 114 -4.80 -12.38 -6.74
C GLY A 114 -3.63 -11.46 -7.10
N SER A 115 -3.85 -10.15 -7.15
CA SER A 115 -2.74 -9.21 -7.37
C SER A 115 -1.73 -9.33 -6.23
N LYS A 116 -0.45 -9.31 -6.58
CA LYS A 116 0.62 -9.45 -5.60
C LYS A 116 1.32 -8.13 -5.39
N LEU A 117 1.50 -7.78 -4.11
CA LEU A 117 2.21 -6.58 -3.72
C LEU A 117 3.42 -6.94 -2.89
N SER A 118 4.50 -6.20 -3.11
CA SER A 118 5.65 -6.30 -2.21
C SER A 118 6.29 -4.94 -2.07
N ILE A 119 7.01 -4.77 -0.95
CA ILE A 119 7.87 -3.61 -0.75
C ILE A 119 9.28 -4.16 -0.66
N VAL A 120 10.15 -3.66 -1.51
CA VAL A 120 11.50 -4.18 -1.69
C VAL A 120 12.48 -3.07 -1.34
N GLU A 121 13.44 -3.35 -0.46
CA GLU A 121 14.46 -2.36 -0.12
C GLU A 121 15.49 -2.25 -1.23
N GLU A 122 16.03 -1.04 -1.37
CA GLU A 122 17.06 -0.76 -2.38
C GLU A 122 18.41 -1.32 -2.01
#